data_5772cc798815e43553e724221964e088
#
_entry.id   5772cc798815e43553e724221964e088
#
_cell.length_a   1.000
_cell.length_b   1.000
_cell.length_c   1.000
_cell.angle_alpha   90.00
_cell.angle_beta   90.00
_cell.angle_gamma   90.00
#
_symmetry.space_group_name_H-M   'P 1'
#
loop_
_entity.id
_entity.type
_entity.pdbx_description
1 polymer ?
#
loop_
_entity_poly.entity_id
_entity_poly.type
_entity_poly.pdbx_seq_one_letter_code
_entity_poly.pdbx_strand_id
1 'polypeptide(L)'
;MTAQKDLFGSDVDASSAPMQTPVARGPRLTPQQQGFNRLIARIEKMTQTLADRQQLADAHRVRHTALIEPLRQKQRALNQDMVFFLHGRLQRKGWTRPQKRIMKEILCALAQPFIAEGDPEMLALHDQHSEDSFADQHKAVLAEAGAVMEDVLGVSLDGKDGFESVEEMLHEGLRQAQDKARAKAERQAGRKLGKRQQEAEQAQQDAQATLREMYRKLASALHPDREPDTRERERKTALMSEVNTAYERRDLLALLQLQLRLEQIDPLSIGQLSTKKLNAMMAVLKEQAKSLESELFQADDRIRMEFELPWGSVIGAAALSRHLNVLERTYQSGIKTMQNDLQSIEDDQVFKRWLKEQQKAMDELDLPDLLDLGIFDGPVSGRR
;
A
#
# COMPACT_ATOMS: atom_id res chain seq x y z
N MET A 1 32.38 -40.59 9.05
CA MET A 1 31.14 -40.13 9.67
C MET A 1 31.51 -39.06 10.70
N THR A 2 31.60 -37.83 10.30
CA THR A 2 31.94 -36.71 11.15
C THR A 2 30.79 -35.69 11.02
N ALA A 3 30.08 -35.53 12.11
CA ALA A 3 28.94 -34.64 12.23
C ALA A 3 29.39 -33.17 12.11
N GLN A 4 28.83 -32.49 11.12
CA GLN A 4 28.94 -31.05 10.93
C GLN A 4 28.00 -30.38 11.94
N LYS A 5 28.56 -29.74 12.94
CA LYS A 5 27.82 -28.96 13.93
C LYS A 5 27.28 -27.67 13.26
N ASP A 6 25.98 -27.49 13.36
CA ASP A 6 25.26 -26.28 12.98
C ASP A 6 25.82 -25.06 13.73
N LEU A 7 26.32 -24.11 12.97
CA LEU A 7 26.98 -22.88 13.43
C LEU A 7 26.02 -21.66 13.46
N PHE A 8 24.73 -21.92 13.34
CA PHE A 8 23.69 -20.90 13.51
C PHE A 8 22.72 -21.32 14.63
N GLY A 9 23.25 -21.34 15.84
CA GLY A 9 22.42 -21.28 17.03
C GLY A 9 21.70 -19.95 17.04
N SER A 10 20.40 -19.97 16.80
CA SER A 10 19.47 -18.87 16.95
C SER A 10 19.31 -18.55 18.44
N ASP A 11 20.25 -17.78 19.01
CA ASP A 11 20.02 -17.06 20.25
C ASP A 11 19.25 -15.77 19.96
N VAL A 12 17.99 -15.94 19.54
CA VAL A 12 16.99 -14.87 19.55
C VAL A 12 16.28 -14.93 20.89
N ASP A 13 17.02 -14.69 21.96
CA ASP A 13 16.48 -14.44 23.29
C ASP A 13 17.35 -13.43 24.04
N ALA A 14 17.54 -12.25 23.45
CA ALA A 14 17.92 -11.09 24.21
C ALA A 14 16.66 -10.27 24.42
N SER A 15 15.90 -10.69 25.44
CA SER A 15 14.97 -9.90 26.22
C SER A 15 15.06 -8.41 25.90
N SER A 16 14.20 -7.92 25.03
CA SER A 16 13.89 -6.49 24.95
C SER A 16 13.12 -6.12 26.21
N ALA A 17 13.84 -5.89 27.30
CA ALA A 17 13.23 -5.33 28.49
C ALA A 17 12.58 -3.99 28.09
N PRO A 18 11.29 -3.77 28.38
CA PRO A 18 10.61 -2.56 27.98
C PRO A 18 11.33 -1.36 28.57
N MET A 19 11.70 -0.39 27.72
CA MET A 19 12.39 0.83 28.12
C MET A 19 11.42 1.77 28.83
N GLN A 20 11.02 1.40 30.02
CA GLN A 20 10.17 2.21 30.89
C GLN A 20 11.00 2.76 32.03
N THR A 21 10.67 3.96 32.51
CA THR A 21 11.22 4.42 33.78
C THR A 21 10.83 3.42 34.88
N PRO A 22 11.79 2.84 35.63
CA PRO A 22 11.50 1.75 36.56
C PRO A 22 10.52 2.20 37.64
N VAL A 23 9.51 1.38 37.89
CA VAL A 23 8.63 1.51 39.06
C VAL A 23 9.41 0.93 40.24
N ALA A 24 10.42 1.65 40.73
CA ALA A 24 10.99 1.37 42.04
C ALA A 24 9.91 1.66 43.10
N ARG A 25 9.95 0.99 44.25
CA ARG A 25 9.16 1.32 45.45
C ARG A 25 9.59 2.72 45.98
N GLY A 26 9.31 3.76 45.20
CA GLY A 26 9.74 5.15 45.34
C GLY A 26 8.65 6.12 44.92
N PRO A 27 8.87 7.44 44.91
CA PRO A 27 7.86 8.46 44.71
C PRO A 27 7.13 8.24 43.35
N ARG A 28 5.81 8.53 43.35
CA ARG A 28 4.96 8.41 42.15
C ARG A 28 5.60 9.14 40.98
N LEU A 29 5.66 8.48 39.80
CA LEU A 29 6.13 9.07 38.56
C LEU A 29 5.43 10.41 38.30
N THR A 30 6.17 11.40 37.86
CA THR A 30 5.61 12.69 37.46
C THR A 30 4.70 12.50 36.20
N PRO A 31 3.75 13.39 35.96
CA PRO A 31 2.92 13.34 34.74
C PRO A 31 3.74 13.30 33.44
N GLN A 32 4.90 13.98 33.40
CA GLN A 32 5.81 13.96 32.27
C GLN A 32 6.46 12.59 32.07
N GLN A 33 6.93 11.95 33.15
CA GLN A 33 7.50 10.60 33.09
C GLN A 33 6.45 9.56 32.66
N GLN A 34 5.22 9.70 33.13
CA GLN A 34 4.09 8.85 32.65
C GLN A 34 3.79 9.08 31.17
N GLY A 35 3.85 10.34 30.70
CA GLY A 35 3.68 10.71 29.29
C GLY A 35 4.79 10.11 28.42
N PHE A 36 6.03 10.16 28.89
CA PHE A 36 7.20 9.58 28.22
C PHE A 36 7.05 8.06 28.06
N ASN A 37 6.75 7.35 29.16
CA ASN A 37 6.55 5.89 29.13
C ASN A 37 5.41 5.48 28.22
N ARG A 38 4.30 6.25 28.19
CA ARG A 38 3.18 5.99 27.26
C ARG A 38 3.58 6.16 25.81
N LEU A 39 4.41 7.13 25.47
CA LEU A 39 4.91 7.32 24.11
C LEU A 39 5.81 6.18 23.67
N ILE A 40 6.72 5.73 24.55
CA ILE A 40 7.59 4.58 24.28
C ILE A 40 6.74 3.34 24.00
N ALA A 41 5.83 2.99 24.91
CA ALA A 41 4.96 1.82 24.73
C ALA A 41 4.09 1.90 23.46
N ARG A 42 3.65 3.12 23.07
CA ARG A 42 2.93 3.34 21.81
C ARG A 42 3.81 3.08 20.60
N ILE A 43 5.05 3.59 20.59
CA ILE A 43 6.00 3.41 19.49
C ILE A 43 6.38 1.92 19.37
N GLU A 44 6.72 1.26 20.46
CA GLU A 44 7.02 -0.17 20.48
C GLU A 44 5.86 -1.00 19.90
N LYS A 45 4.64 -0.72 20.35
CA LYS A 45 3.44 -1.38 19.82
C LYS A 45 3.23 -1.13 18.32
N MET A 46 3.45 0.10 17.84
CA MET A 46 3.29 0.44 16.42
C MET A 46 4.36 -0.23 15.57
N THR A 47 5.62 -0.25 16.03
CA THR A 47 6.73 -0.93 15.37
C THR A 47 6.44 -2.44 15.26
N GLN A 48 6.00 -3.06 16.35
CA GLN A 48 5.59 -4.47 16.32
C GLN A 48 4.43 -4.71 15.37
N THR A 49 3.39 -3.83 15.42
CA THR A 49 2.26 -3.94 14.50
C THR A 49 2.68 -3.83 13.04
N LEU A 50 3.64 -2.95 12.72
CA LEU A 50 4.16 -2.80 11.35
C LEU A 50 4.88 -4.08 10.89
N ALA A 51 5.71 -4.67 11.75
CA ALA A 51 6.37 -5.94 11.49
C ALA A 51 5.36 -7.08 11.29
N ASP A 52 4.34 -7.15 12.15
CA ASP A 52 3.25 -8.14 12.05
C ASP A 52 2.46 -7.98 10.73
N ARG A 53 2.23 -6.72 10.27
CA ARG A 53 1.58 -6.44 8.97
C ARG A 53 2.40 -6.95 7.80
N GLN A 54 3.70 -6.71 7.81
CA GLN A 54 4.60 -7.18 6.76
C GLN A 54 4.64 -8.70 6.70
N GLN A 55 4.83 -9.35 7.85
CA GLN A 55 4.84 -10.81 7.93
C GLN A 55 3.50 -11.42 7.49
N LEU A 56 2.39 -10.81 7.89
CA LEU A 56 1.05 -11.23 7.48
C LEU A 56 0.86 -11.11 5.97
N ALA A 57 1.29 -10.00 5.37
CA ALA A 57 1.20 -9.78 3.93
C ALA A 57 2.03 -10.82 3.16
N ASP A 58 3.28 -11.08 3.59
CA ASP A 58 4.16 -12.05 2.94
C ASP A 58 3.57 -13.47 2.99
N ALA A 59 3.10 -13.90 4.16
CA ALA A 59 2.46 -15.20 4.32
C ALA A 59 1.16 -15.32 3.50
N HIS A 60 0.39 -14.22 3.39
CA HIS A 60 -0.83 -14.21 2.60
C HIS A 60 -0.55 -14.21 1.10
N ARG A 61 0.46 -13.48 0.64
CA ARG A 61 0.87 -13.39 -0.78
C ARG A 61 1.16 -14.76 -1.37
N VAL A 62 1.90 -15.60 -0.65
CA VAL A 62 2.18 -16.98 -1.09
C VAL A 62 0.88 -17.76 -1.34
N ARG A 63 -0.09 -17.66 -0.40
CA ARG A 63 -1.37 -18.37 -0.52
C ARG A 63 -2.25 -17.78 -1.61
N HIS A 64 -2.30 -16.46 -1.69
CA HIS A 64 -3.08 -15.73 -2.70
C HIS A 64 -2.61 -16.11 -4.11
N THR A 65 -1.30 -16.00 -4.38
CA THR A 65 -0.73 -16.36 -5.67
C THR A 65 -1.00 -17.84 -6.03
N ALA A 66 -0.81 -18.74 -5.07
CA ALA A 66 -1.03 -20.17 -5.33
C ALA A 66 -2.49 -20.53 -5.66
N LEU A 67 -3.47 -19.81 -5.08
CA LEU A 67 -4.89 -20.12 -5.25
C LEU A 67 -5.53 -19.32 -6.39
N ILE A 68 -5.24 -18.03 -6.48
CA ILE A 68 -5.96 -17.12 -7.39
C ILE A 68 -5.32 -17.08 -8.78
N GLU A 69 -3.99 -17.11 -8.87
CA GLU A 69 -3.32 -16.99 -10.16
C GLU A 69 -3.72 -18.07 -11.18
N PRO A 70 -3.82 -19.37 -10.82
CA PRO A 70 -4.30 -20.39 -11.74
C PRO A 70 -5.77 -20.18 -12.18
N LEU A 71 -6.60 -19.65 -11.29
CA LEU A 71 -8.00 -19.33 -11.59
C LEU A 71 -8.11 -18.13 -12.52
N ARG A 72 -7.31 -17.09 -12.29
CA ARG A 72 -7.22 -15.90 -13.15
C ARG A 72 -6.78 -16.27 -14.56
N GLN A 73 -5.74 -17.10 -14.69
CA GLN A 73 -5.27 -17.60 -15.99
C GLN A 73 -6.33 -18.41 -16.70
N LYS A 74 -7.06 -19.28 -15.98
CA LYS A 74 -8.15 -20.07 -16.56
C LYS A 74 -9.32 -19.19 -17.03
N GLN A 75 -9.71 -18.22 -16.23
CA GLN A 75 -10.76 -17.25 -16.61
C GLN A 75 -10.31 -16.44 -17.83
N ARG A 76 -9.06 -15.98 -17.84
CA ARG A 76 -8.48 -15.27 -18.98
C ARG A 76 -8.57 -16.08 -20.27
N ALA A 77 -8.18 -17.37 -20.24
CA ALA A 77 -8.29 -18.22 -21.42
C ALA A 77 -9.74 -18.33 -21.91
N LEU A 78 -10.70 -18.51 -21.01
CA LEU A 78 -12.12 -18.55 -21.36
C LEU A 78 -12.66 -17.22 -21.92
N ASN A 79 -12.19 -16.10 -21.38
CA ASN A 79 -12.55 -14.77 -21.92
C ASN A 79 -12.02 -14.63 -23.36
N GLN A 80 -10.79 -15.07 -23.61
CA GLN A 80 -10.19 -15.09 -24.94
C GLN A 80 -10.99 -15.97 -25.91
N ASP A 81 -11.34 -17.19 -25.47
CA ASP A 81 -12.19 -18.10 -26.27
C ASP A 81 -13.54 -17.46 -26.60
N MET A 82 -14.15 -16.74 -25.65
CA MET A 82 -15.41 -16.02 -25.89
C MET A 82 -15.24 -14.87 -26.88
N VAL A 83 -14.17 -14.11 -26.84
CA VAL A 83 -13.85 -13.06 -27.82
C VAL A 83 -13.78 -13.64 -29.23
N PHE A 84 -13.02 -14.72 -29.42
CA PHE A 84 -12.91 -15.37 -30.73
C PHE A 84 -14.21 -16.00 -31.18
N PHE A 85 -14.97 -16.61 -30.27
CA PHE A 85 -16.30 -17.14 -30.57
C PHE A 85 -17.26 -16.05 -31.11
N LEU A 86 -17.34 -14.92 -30.37
CA LEU A 86 -18.19 -13.79 -30.78
C LEU A 86 -17.71 -13.17 -32.08
N HIS A 87 -16.41 -13.03 -32.29
CA HIS A 87 -15.85 -12.58 -33.57
C HIS A 87 -16.30 -13.49 -34.71
N GLY A 88 -16.16 -14.81 -34.58
CA GLY A 88 -16.60 -15.78 -35.57
C GLY A 88 -18.10 -15.73 -35.81
N ARG A 89 -18.91 -15.50 -34.78
CA ARG A 89 -20.38 -15.32 -34.94
C ARG A 89 -20.73 -14.04 -35.69
N LEU A 90 -20.04 -12.94 -35.47
CA LEU A 90 -20.25 -11.66 -36.17
C LEU A 90 -19.99 -11.75 -37.70
N GLN A 91 -19.11 -12.66 -38.13
CA GLN A 91 -18.84 -12.90 -39.55
C GLN A 91 -19.99 -13.65 -40.27
N ARG A 92 -20.86 -14.32 -39.51
CA ARG A 92 -22.01 -15.06 -40.09
C ARG A 92 -23.15 -14.12 -40.42
N LYS A 93 -23.92 -14.47 -41.50
CA LYS A 93 -25.14 -13.77 -41.84
C LYS A 93 -26.33 -14.23 -40.99
N GLY A 94 -27.37 -13.41 -40.86
CA GLY A 94 -28.63 -13.77 -40.19
C GLY A 94 -28.82 -13.14 -38.80
N TRP A 95 -27.91 -12.33 -38.33
CA TRP A 95 -28.04 -11.59 -37.07
C TRP A 95 -28.72 -10.24 -37.28
N THR A 96 -29.65 -9.89 -36.37
CA THR A 96 -30.30 -8.58 -36.36
C THR A 96 -29.34 -7.49 -35.88
N ARG A 97 -29.65 -6.21 -36.18
CA ARG A 97 -28.83 -5.07 -35.72
C ARG A 97 -28.64 -5.04 -34.20
N PRO A 98 -29.69 -5.22 -33.35
CA PRO A 98 -29.50 -5.26 -31.87
C PRO A 98 -28.58 -6.41 -31.42
N GLN A 99 -28.77 -7.62 -32.03
CA GLN A 99 -27.90 -8.76 -31.66
C GLN A 99 -26.43 -8.49 -31.98
N LYS A 100 -26.15 -7.90 -33.15
CA LYS A 100 -24.78 -7.53 -33.51
C LYS A 100 -24.19 -6.48 -32.56
N ARG A 101 -25.02 -5.50 -32.13
CA ARG A 101 -24.58 -4.48 -31.19
C ARG A 101 -24.10 -5.12 -29.89
N ILE A 102 -24.91 -5.99 -29.28
CA ILE A 102 -24.58 -6.65 -28.02
C ILE A 102 -23.34 -7.55 -28.14
N MET A 103 -23.24 -8.34 -29.22
CA MET A 103 -22.05 -9.14 -29.48
C MET A 103 -20.78 -8.29 -29.53
N LYS A 104 -20.83 -7.11 -30.17
CA LYS A 104 -19.74 -6.17 -30.27
C LYS A 104 -19.39 -5.57 -28.91
N GLU A 105 -20.40 -5.14 -28.15
CA GLU A 105 -20.21 -4.56 -26.79
C GLU A 105 -19.54 -5.58 -25.87
N ILE A 106 -20.01 -6.83 -25.85
CA ILE A 106 -19.39 -7.89 -25.00
C ILE A 106 -17.98 -8.20 -25.49
N LEU A 107 -17.76 -8.32 -26.80
CA LEU A 107 -16.43 -8.58 -27.36
C LEU A 107 -15.44 -7.49 -26.97
N CYS A 108 -15.81 -6.22 -27.19
CA CYS A 108 -14.94 -5.09 -26.87
C CYS A 108 -14.63 -5.03 -25.37
N ALA A 109 -15.61 -5.27 -24.51
CA ALA A 109 -15.44 -5.29 -23.08
C ALA A 109 -14.49 -6.41 -22.61
N LEU A 110 -14.65 -7.63 -23.14
CA LEU A 110 -13.77 -8.76 -22.81
C LEU A 110 -12.36 -8.61 -23.38
N ALA A 111 -12.17 -7.81 -24.43
CA ALA A 111 -10.86 -7.55 -25.03
C ALA A 111 -10.03 -6.52 -24.23
N GLN A 112 -10.67 -5.61 -23.49
CA GLN A 112 -9.98 -4.50 -22.79
C GLN A 112 -8.83 -4.95 -21.87
N PRO A 113 -8.97 -5.97 -20.99
CA PRO A 113 -7.86 -6.40 -20.13
C PRO A 113 -6.65 -6.89 -20.92
N PHE A 114 -6.86 -7.56 -22.05
CA PHE A 114 -5.77 -8.02 -22.92
C PHE A 114 -5.05 -6.86 -23.61
N ILE A 115 -5.81 -5.85 -24.02
CA ILE A 115 -5.26 -4.64 -24.66
C ILE A 115 -4.40 -3.88 -23.67
N ALA A 116 -4.85 -3.76 -22.42
CA ALA A 116 -4.09 -3.12 -21.34
C ALA A 116 -2.74 -3.83 -21.09
N GLU A 117 -2.65 -5.13 -21.34
CA GLU A 117 -1.41 -5.92 -21.28
C GLU A 117 -0.59 -5.87 -22.58
N GLY A 118 -1.06 -5.15 -23.59
CA GLY A 118 -0.37 -4.95 -24.87
C GLY A 118 -0.61 -6.03 -25.93
N ASP A 119 -1.72 -6.77 -25.88
CA ASP A 119 -2.07 -7.77 -26.88
C ASP A 119 -2.54 -7.11 -28.19
N PRO A 120 -1.76 -7.20 -29.31
CA PRO A 120 -2.09 -6.52 -30.55
C PRO A 120 -3.26 -7.17 -31.29
N GLU A 121 -3.53 -8.47 -31.11
CA GLU A 121 -4.63 -9.18 -31.75
C GLU A 121 -5.96 -8.73 -31.13
N MET A 122 -6.01 -8.63 -29.80
CA MET A 122 -7.20 -8.13 -29.10
C MET A 122 -7.47 -6.66 -29.40
N LEU A 123 -6.44 -5.83 -29.55
CA LEU A 123 -6.57 -4.45 -29.98
C LEU A 123 -7.18 -4.37 -31.41
N ALA A 124 -6.67 -5.16 -32.34
CA ALA A 124 -7.21 -5.19 -33.70
C ALA A 124 -8.67 -5.65 -33.75
N LEU A 125 -9.04 -6.65 -32.94
CA LEU A 125 -10.42 -7.13 -32.83
C LEU A 125 -11.34 -6.07 -32.23
N HIS A 126 -10.90 -5.40 -31.17
CA HIS A 126 -11.63 -4.28 -30.55
C HIS A 126 -11.92 -3.18 -31.60
N ASP A 127 -10.88 -2.66 -32.24
CA ASP A 127 -11.02 -1.56 -33.20
C ASP A 127 -11.81 -1.93 -34.45
N GLN A 128 -11.80 -3.21 -34.84
CA GLN A 128 -12.65 -3.72 -35.92
C GLN A 128 -14.14 -3.70 -35.55
N HIS A 129 -14.49 -3.85 -34.28
CA HIS A 129 -15.87 -4.02 -33.82
C HIS A 129 -16.41 -2.84 -33.03
N SER A 130 -15.56 -1.98 -32.48
CA SER A 130 -15.95 -0.74 -31.81
C SER A 130 -16.34 0.36 -32.82
N GLU A 131 -17.11 1.35 -32.39
CA GLU A 131 -17.40 2.56 -33.15
C GLU A 131 -16.22 3.52 -33.15
N ASP A 132 -15.58 3.67 -31.97
CA ASP A 132 -14.36 4.46 -31.75
C ASP A 132 -13.18 3.54 -31.52
N SER A 133 -11.99 3.94 -31.94
CA SER A 133 -10.76 3.18 -31.65
C SER A 133 -10.50 3.14 -30.13
N PHE A 134 -9.81 2.10 -29.66
CA PHE A 134 -9.40 2.02 -28.25
C PHE A 134 -8.60 3.25 -27.82
N ALA A 135 -7.73 3.76 -28.70
CA ALA A 135 -6.95 4.95 -28.45
C ALA A 135 -7.82 6.21 -28.24
N ASP A 136 -8.90 6.38 -29.05
CA ASP A 136 -9.80 7.51 -28.89
C ASP A 136 -10.64 7.40 -27.62
N GLN A 137 -11.13 6.21 -27.29
CA GLN A 137 -11.85 5.94 -26.04
C GLN A 137 -10.94 6.21 -24.83
N HIS A 138 -9.71 5.71 -24.85
CA HIS A 138 -8.73 5.93 -23.78
C HIS A 138 -8.41 7.42 -23.60
N LYS A 139 -8.24 8.15 -24.71
CA LYS A 139 -8.04 9.60 -24.67
C LYS A 139 -9.24 10.34 -24.08
N ALA A 140 -10.46 9.91 -24.37
CA ALA A 140 -11.67 10.49 -23.79
C ALA A 140 -11.74 10.26 -22.27
N VAL A 141 -11.45 9.03 -21.80
CA VAL A 141 -11.39 8.70 -20.36
C VAL A 141 -10.31 9.52 -19.65
N LEU A 142 -9.12 9.67 -20.24
CA LEU A 142 -8.06 10.51 -19.67
C LEU A 142 -8.48 11.98 -19.57
N ALA A 143 -9.18 12.51 -20.59
CA ALA A 143 -9.67 13.88 -20.55
C ALA A 143 -10.70 14.11 -19.44
N GLU A 144 -11.64 13.16 -19.26
CA GLU A 144 -12.64 13.20 -18.20
C GLU A 144 -12.01 13.09 -16.82
N ALA A 145 -11.10 12.12 -16.63
CA ALA A 145 -10.35 11.97 -15.38
C ALA A 145 -9.53 13.22 -15.05
N GLY A 146 -8.92 13.85 -16.07
CA GLY A 146 -8.18 15.11 -15.91
C GLY A 146 -9.07 16.24 -15.40
N ALA A 147 -10.25 16.41 -15.97
CA ALA A 147 -11.20 17.43 -15.55
C ALA A 147 -11.64 17.25 -14.07
N VAL A 148 -11.93 16.00 -13.66
CA VAL A 148 -12.26 15.68 -12.26
C VAL A 148 -11.08 15.96 -11.33
N MET A 149 -9.85 15.59 -11.71
CA MET A 149 -8.66 15.85 -10.91
C MET A 149 -8.38 17.34 -10.76
N GLU A 150 -8.56 18.14 -11.81
CA GLU A 150 -8.39 19.59 -11.76
C GLU A 150 -9.35 20.22 -10.74
N ASP A 151 -10.60 19.77 -10.73
CA ASP A 151 -11.61 20.24 -9.77
C ASP A 151 -11.27 19.84 -8.32
N VAL A 152 -10.89 18.60 -8.10
CA VAL A 152 -10.59 18.05 -6.77
C VAL A 152 -9.28 18.60 -6.19
N LEU A 153 -8.21 18.67 -7.00
CA LEU A 153 -6.88 19.08 -6.55
C LEU A 153 -6.63 20.60 -6.67
N GLY A 154 -7.51 21.33 -7.38
CA GLY A 154 -7.37 22.76 -7.63
C GLY A 154 -6.08 23.10 -8.40
N VAL A 155 -5.62 22.18 -9.26
CA VAL A 155 -4.46 22.34 -10.14
C VAL A 155 -4.93 22.41 -11.58
N SER A 156 -4.16 23.00 -12.49
CA SER A 156 -4.45 22.94 -13.92
C SER A 156 -3.50 21.93 -14.57
N LEU A 157 -4.08 20.94 -15.22
CA LEU A 157 -3.38 19.94 -16.02
C LEU A 157 -3.37 20.33 -17.50
N ASP A 158 -3.98 21.48 -17.83
CA ASP A 158 -4.04 22.04 -19.18
C ASP A 158 -2.64 22.24 -19.80
N GLY A 159 -2.48 21.84 -21.05
CA GLY A 159 -1.28 22.03 -21.84
C GLY A 159 -0.29 20.86 -21.82
N LYS A 160 -0.63 19.73 -21.21
CA LYS A 160 0.15 18.49 -21.29
C LYS A 160 -0.66 17.42 -22.06
N ASP A 161 -0.79 17.60 -23.36
CA ASP A 161 -1.30 16.59 -24.28
C ASP A 161 -0.29 15.42 -24.35
N GLY A 162 -0.28 14.53 -23.35
CA GLY A 162 0.70 13.45 -23.37
C GLY A 162 0.73 12.55 -22.15
N PHE A 163 -0.28 12.58 -21.28
CA PHE A 163 -0.39 11.55 -20.25
C PHE A 163 -0.80 10.21 -20.88
N GLU A 164 -0.01 9.18 -20.61
CA GLU A 164 -0.30 7.82 -21.09
C GLU A 164 -1.25 7.07 -20.15
N SER A 165 -1.40 7.54 -18.91
CA SER A 165 -2.26 6.90 -17.90
C SER A 165 -2.85 7.88 -16.90
N VAL A 166 -3.97 7.48 -16.25
CA VAL A 166 -4.59 8.21 -15.13
C VAL A 166 -3.64 8.30 -13.93
N GLU A 167 -2.80 7.28 -13.71
CA GLU A 167 -1.79 7.27 -12.64
C GLU A 167 -0.74 8.35 -12.83
N GLU A 168 -0.23 8.50 -14.04
CA GLU A 168 0.75 9.55 -14.38
C GLU A 168 0.15 10.94 -14.17
N MET A 169 -1.09 11.12 -14.62
CA MET A 169 -1.85 12.35 -14.43
C MET A 169 -2.07 12.67 -12.94
N LEU A 170 -2.43 11.67 -12.13
CA LEU A 170 -2.60 11.80 -10.68
C LEU A 170 -1.27 12.17 -10.01
N HIS A 171 -0.18 11.54 -10.41
CA HIS A 171 1.15 11.82 -9.86
C HIS A 171 1.57 13.27 -10.13
N GLU A 172 1.38 13.74 -11.35
CA GLU A 172 1.67 15.13 -11.71
C GLU A 172 0.74 16.12 -11.01
N GLY A 173 -0.57 15.81 -10.91
CA GLY A 173 -1.54 16.62 -10.18
C GLY A 173 -1.21 16.77 -8.69
N LEU A 174 -0.84 15.67 -8.04
CA LEU A 174 -0.40 15.68 -6.65
C LEU A 174 0.91 16.46 -6.47
N ARG A 175 1.87 16.33 -7.40
CA ARG A 175 3.11 17.09 -7.39
C ARG A 175 2.84 18.59 -7.46
N GLN A 176 1.98 19.03 -8.39
CA GLN A 176 1.60 20.45 -8.53
C GLN A 176 0.85 20.96 -7.29
N ALA A 177 -0.04 20.16 -6.71
CA ALA A 177 -0.73 20.52 -5.47
C ALA A 177 0.25 20.70 -4.30
N GLN A 178 1.26 19.80 -4.19
CA GLN A 178 2.32 19.93 -3.18
C GLN A 178 3.19 21.16 -3.40
N ASP A 179 3.58 21.46 -4.65
CA ASP A 179 4.37 22.65 -4.98
C ASP A 179 3.61 23.95 -4.66
N LYS A 180 2.30 23.99 -4.97
CA LYS A 180 1.41 25.12 -4.58
C LYS A 180 1.31 25.24 -3.06
N ALA A 181 1.13 24.14 -2.34
CA ALA A 181 1.08 24.13 -0.89
C ALA A 181 2.40 24.61 -0.27
N ARG A 182 3.54 24.17 -0.82
CA ARG A 182 4.88 24.60 -0.40
C ARG A 182 5.10 26.09 -0.64
N ALA A 183 4.78 26.60 -1.83
CA ALA A 183 4.88 28.03 -2.15
C ALA A 183 3.98 28.89 -1.24
N LYS A 184 2.78 28.40 -0.89
CA LYS A 184 1.87 29.06 0.06
C LYS A 184 2.45 29.06 1.48
N ALA A 185 3.06 27.96 1.91
CA ALA A 185 3.74 27.84 3.20
C ALA A 185 4.95 28.79 3.29
N GLU A 186 5.77 28.89 2.24
CA GLU A 186 6.92 29.79 2.16
C GLU A 186 6.49 31.26 2.21
N ARG A 187 5.40 31.65 1.52
CA ARG A 187 4.80 33.00 1.62
C ARG A 187 4.25 33.32 3.02
N GLN A 188 3.75 32.31 3.72
CA GLN A 188 3.27 32.47 5.10
C GLN A 188 4.44 32.51 6.11
N ALA A 189 5.54 31.81 5.86
CA ALA A 189 6.73 31.83 6.70
C ALA A 189 7.41 33.21 6.76
N GLY A 190 7.22 34.06 5.72
CA GLY A 190 7.69 35.45 5.71
C GLY A 190 6.89 36.42 6.61
N ARG A 191 5.74 35.96 7.17
CA ARG A 191 4.97 36.75 8.16
C ARG A 191 5.54 36.51 9.55
N LYS A 192 5.66 37.55 10.39
CA LYS A 192 6.13 37.44 11.79
C LYS A 192 5.45 36.26 12.46
N LEU A 193 6.27 35.25 12.81
CA LEU A 193 5.84 34.03 13.49
C LEU A 193 5.13 34.37 14.80
N GLY A 194 3.92 33.89 14.96
CA GLY A 194 3.20 34.04 16.22
C GLY A 194 3.92 33.34 17.37
N LYS A 195 3.74 33.79 18.62
CA LYS A 195 4.40 33.25 19.81
C LYS A 195 4.35 31.72 19.90
N ARG A 196 3.23 31.11 19.54
CA ARG A 196 3.05 29.63 19.48
C ARG A 196 3.98 28.97 18.46
N GLN A 197 4.23 29.62 17.35
CA GLN A 197 5.07 29.09 16.27
C GLN A 197 6.54 29.20 16.62
N GLN A 198 6.95 30.28 17.31
CA GLN A 198 8.31 30.41 17.87
C GLN A 198 8.59 29.36 18.96
N GLU A 199 7.62 29.08 19.83
CA GLU A 199 7.72 28.01 20.84
C GLU A 199 7.84 26.61 20.19
N ALA A 200 7.12 26.35 19.09
CA ALA A 200 7.21 25.10 18.35
C ALA A 200 8.57 24.95 17.66
N GLU A 201 9.11 25.99 17.03
CA GLU A 201 10.44 25.98 16.42
C GLU A 201 11.54 25.77 17.46
N GLN A 202 11.45 26.43 18.61
CA GLN A 202 12.39 26.22 19.70
C GLN A 202 12.35 24.77 20.23
N ALA A 203 11.16 24.20 20.39
CA ALA A 203 11.00 22.81 20.80
C ALA A 203 11.59 21.84 19.77
N GLN A 204 11.46 22.14 18.47
CA GLN A 204 12.05 21.33 17.40
C GLN A 204 13.59 21.42 17.38
N GLN A 205 14.15 22.62 17.62
CA GLN A 205 15.59 22.79 17.74
C GLN A 205 16.16 22.05 18.97
N ASP A 206 15.49 22.14 20.13
CA ASP A 206 15.88 21.42 21.35
C ASP A 206 15.79 19.89 21.14
N ALA A 207 14.80 19.40 20.36
CA ALA A 207 14.66 18.01 20.00
C ALA A 207 15.81 17.51 19.11
N GLN A 208 16.17 18.29 18.07
CA GLN A 208 17.31 17.96 17.21
C GLN A 208 18.64 18.00 17.96
N ALA A 209 18.83 18.95 18.87
CA ALA A 209 20.02 19.02 19.72
C ALA A 209 20.14 17.78 20.61
N THR A 210 19.03 17.30 21.16
CA THR A 210 18.97 16.08 21.98
C THR A 210 19.38 14.83 21.18
N LEU A 211 18.86 14.64 19.98
CA LEU A 211 19.25 13.55 19.08
C LEU A 211 20.75 13.59 18.75
N ARG A 212 21.28 14.78 18.42
CA ARG A 212 22.71 14.96 18.13
C ARG A 212 23.59 14.64 19.34
N GLU A 213 23.17 15.05 20.55
CA GLU A 213 23.89 14.76 21.79
C GLU A 213 23.98 13.25 22.02
N MET A 214 22.85 12.53 21.85
CA MET A 214 22.80 11.08 22.02
C MET A 214 23.66 10.36 21.00
N TYR A 215 23.53 10.73 19.72
CA TYR A 215 24.36 10.18 18.66
C TYR A 215 25.86 10.36 18.95
N ARG A 216 26.29 11.59 19.34
CA ARG A 216 27.71 11.85 19.66
C ARG A 216 28.22 10.99 20.79
N LYS A 217 27.43 10.78 21.85
CA LYS A 217 27.79 9.91 22.97
C LYS A 217 27.99 8.47 22.49
N LEU A 218 27.05 7.93 21.75
CA LEU A 218 27.12 6.57 21.20
C LEU A 218 28.28 6.43 20.22
N ALA A 219 28.44 7.35 19.30
CA ALA A 219 29.51 7.34 18.30
C ALA A 219 30.91 7.40 18.98
N SER A 220 31.07 8.21 20.04
CA SER A 220 32.32 8.28 20.79
C SER A 220 32.64 6.98 21.53
N ALA A 221 31.63 6.27 22.04
CA ALA A 221 31.80 5.01 22.76
C ALA A 221 32.07 3.83 21.82
N LEU A 222 31.47 3.85 20.63
CA LEU A 222 31.53 2.76 19.65
C LEU A 222 32.60 2.96 18.58
N HIS A 223 33.44 4.00 18.65
CA HIS A 223 34.43 4.27 17.61
C HIS A 223 35.42 3.10 17.48
N PRO A 224 35.47 2.43 16.30
CA PRO A 224 36.25 1.20 16.12
C PRO A 224 37.74 1.40 16.23
N ASP A 225 38.27 2.62 15.92
CA ASP A 225 39.70 2.94 16.00
C ASP A 225 40.27 2.94 17.44
N ARG A 226 39.37 2.95 18.43
CA ARG A 226 39.76 2.93 19.85
C ARG A 226 39.86 1.53 20.44
N GLU A 227 39.54 0.50 19.61
CA GLU A 227 39.49 -0.88 20.07
C GLU A 227 40.65 -1.67 19.46
N PRO A 228 41.57 -2.17 20.27
CA PRO A 228 42.71 -2.97 19.83
C PRO A 228 42.31 -4.41 19.47
N ASP A 229 41.26 -4.94 20.09
CA ASP A 229 40.77 -6.29 19.82
C ASP A 229 39.95 -6.33 18.53
N THR A 230 40.31 -7.20 17.61
CA THR A 230 39.65 -7.35 16.28
C THR A 230 38.18 -7.77 16.41
N ARG A 231 37.84 -8.68 17.32
CA ARG A 231 36.46 -9.12 17.57
C ARG A 231 35.59 -8.01 18.14
N GLU A 232 36.10 -7.29 19.14
CA GLU A 232 35.36 -6.14 19.71
C GLU A 232 35.27 -4.99 18.72
N ARG A 233 36.26 -4.82 17.84
CA ARG A 233 36.21 -3.84 16.74
C ARG A 233 35.08 -4.16 15.73
N GLU A 234 34.93 -5.42 15.29
CA GLU A 234 33.85 -5.85 14.43
C GLU A 234 32.48 -5.65 15.09
N ARG A 235 32.34 -6.02 16.36
CA ARG A 235 31.12 -5.80 17.14
C ARG A 235 30.77 -4.31 17.26
N LYS A 236 31.74 -3.45 17.57
CA LYS A 236 31.54 -1.99 17.63
C LYS A 236 31.20 -1.39 16.27
N THR A 237 31.77 -1.92 15.19
CA THR A 237 31.43 -1.50 13.82
C THR A 237 29.98 -1.83 13.49
N ALA A 238 29.48 -3.01 13.83
CA ALA A 238 28.09 -3.39 13.62
C ALA A 238 27.15 -2.48 14.44
N LEU A 239 27.44 -2.26 15.72
CA LEU A 239 26.66 -1.35 16.58
C LEU A 239 26.69 0.09 16.08
N MET A 240 27.82 0.56 15.54
CA MET A 240 27.92 1.90 14.96
C MET A 240 27.04 2.03 13.71
N SER A 241 26.92 0.98 12.90
CA SER A 241 25.97 0.95 11.77
C SER A 241 24.52 1.07 12.25
N GLU A 242 24.15 0.37 13.33
CA GLU A 242 22.82 0.50 13.94
C GLU A 242 22.57 1.94 14.44
N VAL A 243 23.56 2.56 15.10
CA VAL A 243 23.49 3.95 15.59
C VAL A 243 23.29 4.93 14.43
N ASN A 244 24.04 4.77 13.33
CA ASN A 244 23.91 5.60 12.15
C ASN A 244 22.51 5.49 11.53
N THR A 245 22.03 4.26 11.35
CA THR A 245 20.68 3.99 10.81
C THR A 245 19.60 4.60 11.70
N ALA A 246 19.69 4.43 13.02
CA ALA A 246 18.74 5.01 13.96
C ALA A 246 18.77 6.55 13.93
N TYR A 247 19.96 7.15 13.81
CA TYR A 247 20.09 8.60 13.73
C TYR A 247 19.52 9.18 12.42
N GLU A 248 19.79 8.56 11.28
CA GLU A 248 19.23 8.94 9.97
C GLU A 248 17.72 8.90 9.96
N ARG A 249 17.14 7.86 10.57
CA ARG A 249 15.68 7.70 10.72
C ARG A 249 15.08 8.56 11.82
N ARG A 250 15.91 9.30 12.57
CA ARG A 250 15.49 10.05 13.78
C ARG A 250 14.81 9.17 14.83
N ASP A 251 15.19 7.90 14.89
CA ASP A 251 14.66 6.92 15.83
C ASP A 251 15.29 7.08 17.21
N LEU A 252 14.67 7.94 18.03
CA LEU A 252 15.12 8.19 19.39
C LEU A 252 15.01 6.94 20.25
N LEU A 253 13.99 6.12 20.05
CA LEU A 253 13.79 4.91 20.85
C LEU A 253 14.93 3.93 20.60
N ALA A 254 15.32 3.67 19.35
CA ALA A 254 16.44 2.81 19.02
C ALA A 254 17.76 3.35 19.59
N LEU A 255 18.01 4.67 19.52
CA LEU A 255 19.19 5.27 20.14
C LEU A 255 19.22 5.10 21.67
N LEU A 256 18.08 5.25 22.34
CA LEU A 256 17.95 5.00 23.78
C LEU A 256 18.17 3.53 24.14
N GLN A 257 17.63 2.60 23.35
CA GLN A 257 17.84 1.16 23.55
C GLN A 257 19.30 0.76 23.33
N LEU A 258 19.97 1.32 22.31
CA LEU A 258 21.39 1.13 22.07
C LEU A 258 22.24 1.65 23.26
N GLN A 259 21.89 2.82 23.79
CA GLN A 259 22.55 3.41 24.91
C GLN A 259 22.38 2.57 26.19
N LEU A 260 21.19 1.99 26.40
CA LEU A 260 20.94 1.06 27.51
C LEU A 260 21.73 -0.25 27.33
N ARG A 261 21.75 -0.82 26.13
CA ARG A 261 22.49 -2.05 25.79
C ARG A 261 24.00 -1.92 26.01
N LEU A 262 24.53 -0.71 25.87
CA LEU A 262 25.93 -0.39 26.11
C LEU A 262 26.22 -0.04 27.59
N GLU A 263 25.27 -0.24 28.49
CA GLU A 263 25.39 0.09 29.92
C GLU A 263 25.77 1.56 30.21
N GLN A 264 25.54 2.46 29.26
CA GLN A 264 25.87 3.87 29.35
C GLN A 264 24.76 4.71 30.00
N ILE A 265 23.60 4.13 30.23
CA ILE A 265 22.51 4.74 30.99
C ILE A 265 22.05 3.76 32.07
N ASP A 266 22.10 4.17 33.31
CA ASP A 266 21.29 3.57 34.37
C ASP A 266 19.82 3.94 34.09
N PRO A 267 18.90 2.96 33.98
CA PRO A 267 17.46 3.22 33.83
C PRO A 267 16.92 4.21 34.88
N LEU A 268 17.50 4.23 36.07
CA LEU A 268 17.16 5.19 37.12
C LEU A 268 17.57 6.64 36.77
N SER A 269 18.58 6.83 35.92
CA SER A 269 19.06 8.15 35.53
C SER A 269 18.07 8.87 34.60
N ILE A 270 17.22 8.13 33.85
CA ILE A 270 16.16 8.71 33.05
C ILE A 270 15.11 9.41 33.94
N GLY A 271 14.86 8.84 35.13
CA GLY A 271 13.98 9.44 36.13
C GLY A 271 14.50 10.76 36.73
N GLN A 272 15.80 11.03 36.61
CA GLN A 272 16.47 12.22 37.14
C GLN A 272 16.74 13.31 36.09
N LEU A 273 16.29 13.08 34.80
CA LEU A 273 16.46 14.07 33.76
C LEU A 273 15.69 15.35 34.07
N SER A 274 16.28 16.49 33.71
CA SER A 274 15.59 17.77 33.85
C SER A 274 14.30 17.79 33.00
N THR A 275 13.26 18.45 33.50
CA THR A 275 11.98 18.59 32.83
C THR A 275 12.15 19.11 31.38
N LYS A 276 13.11 20.02 31.15
CA LYS A 276 13.41 20.54 29.82
C LYS A 276 13.89 19.43 28.86
N LYS A 277 14.83 18.59 29.32
CA LYS A 277 15.38 17.49 28.51
C LYS A 277 14.35 16.41 28.24
N LEU A 278 13.52 16.08 29.24
CA LEU A 278 12.42 15.13 29.07
C LEU A 278 11.37 15.63 28.05
N ASN A 279 11.02 16.92 28.08
CA ASN A 279 10.11 17.53 27.11
C ASN A 279 10.69 17.51 25.69
N ALA A 280 12.00 17.78 25.52
CA ALA A 280 12.67 17.68 24.23
C ALA A 280 12.64 16.25 23.66
N MET A 281 12.93 15.23 24.49
CA MET A 281 12.83 13.83 24.13
C MET A 281 11.39 13.43 23.75
N MET A 282 10.40 13.88 24.52
CA MET A 282 8.97 13.65 24.19
C MET A 282 8.56 14.29 22.88
N ALA A 283 9.13 15.42 22.48
CA ALA A 283 8.86 16.04 21.19
C ALA A 283 9.36 15.13 20.04
N VAL A 284 10.59 14.59 20.14
CA VAL A 284 11.12 13.63 19.16
C VAL A 284 10.27 12.36 19.10
N LEU A 285 9.91 11.78 20.23
CA LEU A 285 9.07 10.57 20.28
C LEU A 285 7.66 10.80 19.68
N LYS A 286 7.10 12.00 19.82
CA LYS A 286 5.81 12.36 19.17
C LYS A 286 5.95 12.40 17.67
N GLU A 287 7.02 12.98 17.14
CA GLU A 287 7.28 12.99 15.69
C GLU A 287 7.53 11.57 15.16
N GLN A 288 8.29 10.77 15.88
CA GLN A 288 8.50 9.35 15.56
C GLN A 288 7.19 8.57 15.57
N ALA A 289 6.33 8.76 16.57
CA ALA A 289 5.02 8.13 16.65
C ALA A 289 4.12 8.52 15.44
N LYS A 290 4.16 9.80 15.04
CA LYS A 290 3.41 10.29 13.88
C LYS A 290 3.93 9.70 12.57
N SER A 291 5.26 9.55 12.41
CA SER A 291 5.85 8.88 11.25
C SER A 291 5.40 7.44 11.17
N LEU A 292 5.47 6.69 12.28
CA LEU A 292 5.02 5.29 12.33
C LEU A 292 3.52 5.12 12.08
N GLU A 293 2.69 6.07 12.50
CA GLU A 293 1.24 6.08 12.16
C GLU A 293 1.03 6.20 10.64
N SER A 294 1.79 7.09 10.00
CA SER A 294 1.74 7.25 8.55
C SER A 294 2.24 5.99 7.82
N GLU A 295 3.32 5.37 8.33
CA GLU A 295 3.87 4.12 7.77
C GLU A 295 2.89 2.95 7.91
N LEU A 296 2.21 2.83 9.05
CA LEU A 296 1.16 1.82 9.27
C LEU A 296 -0.02 2.03 8.32
N PHE A 297 -0.46 3.27 8.16
CA PHE A 297 -1.54 3.58 7.23
C PHE A 297 -1.16 3.19 5.80
N GLN A 298 0.05 3.57 5.35
CA GLN A 298 0.56 3.19 4.03
C GLN A 298 0.75 1.67 3.86
N ALA A 299 1.16 0.98 4.93
CA ALA A 299 1.28 -0.47 4.89
C ALA A 299 -0.09 -1.15 4.77
N ASP A 300 -1.08 -0.67 5.53
CA ASP A 300 -2.45 -1.17 5.46
C ASP A 300 -3.08 -0.88 4.08
N ASP A 301 -2.82 0.28 3.48
CA ASP A 301 -3.29 0.62 2.13
C ASP A 301 -2.64 -0.27 1.06
N ARG A 302 -1.32 -0.47 1.12
CA ARG A 302 -0.64 -1.39 0.20
C ARG A 302 -1.23 -2.80 0.27
N ILE A 303 -1.51 -3.31 1.48
CA ILE A 303 -2.15 -4.62 1.67
C ILE A 303 -3.55 -4.65 1.04
N ARG A 304 -4.34 -3.57 1.20
CA ARG A 304 -5.68 -3.48 0.58
C ARG A 304 -5.60 -3.51 -0.93
N MET A 305 -4.72 -2.71 -1.51
CA MET A 305 -4.53 -2.66 -2.97
C MET A 305 -3.98 -3.98 -3.52
N GLU A 306 -2.95 -4.54 -2.89
CA GLU A 306 -2.31 -5.78 -3.34
C GLU A 306 -3.28 -6.97 -3.37
N PHE A 307 -4.20 -7.05 -2.40
CA PHE A 307 -5.13 -8.18 -2.27
C PHE A 307 -6.58 -7.81 -2.62
N GLU A 308 -6.80 -6.68 -3.28
CA GLU A 308 -8.12 -6.23 -3.76
C GLU A 308 -9.18 -6.18 -2.63
N LEU A 309 -8.76 -5.78 -1.42
CA LEU A 309 -9.67 -5.72 -0.28
C LEU A 309 -10.61 -4.51 -0.38
N PRO A 310 -11.88 -4.64 -0.01
CA PRO A 310 -12.79 -3.51 0.04
C PRO A 310 -12.24 -2.37 0.92
N TRP A 311 -12.48 -1.14 0.48
CA TRP A 311 -12.05 0.05 1.23
C TRP A 311 -12.59 0.04 2.67
N GLY A 312 -11.74 0.39 3.64
CA GLY A 312 -12.11 0.34 5.06
C GLY A 312 -12.04 -1.02 5.73
N SER A 313 -11.65 -2.08 5.00
CA SER A 313 -11.46 -3.42 5.58
C SER A 313 -10.43 -3.40 6.69
N VAL A 314 -10.73 -4.11 7.79
CA VAL A 314 -9.77 -4.35 8.87
C VAL A 314 -8.72 -5.35 8.40
N ILE A 315 -7.45 -4.96 8.49
CA ILE A 315 -6.34 -5.86 8.13
C ILE A 315 -6.08 -6.85 9.26
N GLY A 316 -6.16 -8.13 8.93
CA GLY A 316 -5.89 -9.23 9.86
C GLY A 316 -6.01 -10.60 9.19
N ALA A 317 -5.36 -11.62 9.75
CA ALA A 317 -5.29 -12.95 9.17
C ALA A 317 -6.68 -13.56 8.85
N ALA A 318 -7.64 -13.39 9.75
CA ALA A 318 -9.00 -13.89 9.54
C ALA A 318 -9.75 -13.13 8.43
N ALA A 319 -9.53 -11.81 8.30
CA ALA A 319 -10.16 -11.00 7.25
C ALA A 319 -9.58 -11.36 5.87
N LEU A 320 -8.25 -11.41 5.75
CA LEU A 320 -7.57 -11.83 4.53
C LEU A 320 -7.98 -13.23 4.09
N SER A 321 -8.05 -14.19 5.01
CA SER A 321 -8.47 -15.55 4.68
C SER A 321 -9.94 -15.62 4.22
N ARG A 322 -10.84 -14.86 4.84
CA ARG A 322 -12.25 -14.79 4.40
C ARG A 322 -12.37 -14.19 3.01
N HIS A 323 -11.66 -13.09 2.76
CA HIS A 323 -11.65 -12.45 1.45
C HIS A 323 -11.12 -13.40 0.37
N LEU A 324 -9.99 -14.06 0.62
CA LEU A 324 -9.42 -15.03 -0.30
C LEU A 324 -10.41 -16.17 -0.65
N ASN A 325 -11.13 -16.69 0.35
CA ASN A 325 -12.15 -17.73 0.11
C ASN A 325 -13.35 -17.20 -0.71
N VAL A 326 -13.72 -15.93 -0.51
CA VAL A 326 -14.77 -15.30 -1.35
C VAL A 326 -14.28 -15.14 -2.76
N LEU A 327 -13.08 -14.61 -2.94
CA LEU A 327 -12.45 -14.39 -4.24
C LEU A 327 -12.31 -15.73 -5.03
N GLU A 328 -11.79 -16.77 -4.37
CA GLU A 328 -11.68 -18.10 -4.94
C GLU A 328 -13.04 -18.63 -5.46
N ARG A 329 -14.09 -18.52 -4.63
CA ARG A 329 -15.45 -18.98 -5.02
C ARG A 329 -16.00 -18.15 -6.17
N THR A 330 -15.75 -16.84 -6.19
CA THR A 330 -16.17 -15.95 -7.27
C THR A 330 -15.53 -16.36 -8.59
N TYR A 331 -14.20 -16.56 -8.60
CA TYR A 331 -13.50 -17.04 -9.79
C TYR A 331 -14.00 -18.43 -10.24
N GLN A 332 -14.14 -19.40 -9.32
CA GLN A 332 -14.64 -20.73 -9.64
C GLN A 332 -16.05 -20.71 -10.22
N SER A 333 -16.95 -19.91 -9.65
CA SER A 333 -18.31 -19.73 -10.15
C SER A 333 -18.32 -19.14 -11.56
N GLY A 334 -17.51 -18.09 -11.78
CA GLY A 334 -17.41 -17.43 -13.06
C GLY A 334 -16.83 -18.30 -14.15
N ILE A 335 -15.76 -19.00 -13.85
CA ILE A 335 -15.17 -19.98 -14.74
C ILE A 335 -16.20 -21.02 -15.15
N LYS A 336 -16.96 -21.56 -14.20
CA LYS A 336 -18.01 -22.55 -14.47
C LYS A 336 -19.13 -21.98 -15.35
N THR A 337 -19.58 -20.76 -15.05
CA THR A 337 -20.61 -20.08 -15.87
C THR A 337 -20.11 -19.88 -17.28
N MET A 338 -18.91 -19.31 -17.48
CA MET A 338 -18.33 -19.07 -18.79
C MET A 338 -18.11 -20.38 -19.59
N GLN A 339 -17.68 -21.44 -18.95
CA GLN A 339 -17.54 -22.77 -19.58
C GLN A 339 -18.90 -23.31 -20.06
N ASN A 340 -19.94 -23.21 -19.23
CA ASN A 340 -21.28 -23.63 -19.57
C ASN A 340 -21.85 -22.78 -20.73
N ASP A 341 -21.63 -21.46 -20.67
CA ASP A 341 -22.06 -20.55 -21.72
C ASP A 341 -21.41 -20.92 -23.07
N LEU A 342 -20.08 -20.98 -23.10
CA LEU A 342 -19.33 -21.35 -24.32
C LEU A 342 -19.82 -22.68 -24.94
N GLN A 343 -20.09 -23.68 -24.08
CA GLN A 343 -20.59 -24.99 -24.53
C GLN A 343 -22.03 -24.90 -25.05
N SER A 344 -22.90 -24.12 -24.40
CA SER A 344 -24.33 -24.07 -24.74
C SER A 344 -24.64 -23.16 -25.94
N ILE A 345 -23.90 -22.07 -26.11
CA ILE A 345 -24.10 -21.06 -27.17
C ILE A 345 -23.62 -21.50 -28.56
N GLU A 346 -23.10 -22.71 -28.70
CA GLU A 346 -22.83 -23.30 -30.00
C GLU A 346 -24.14 -23.42 -30.83
N ASP A 347 -25.28 -23.72 -30.18
CA ASP A 347 -26.61 -23.72 -30.81
C ASP A 347 -27.11 -22.29 -31.04
N ASP A 348 -27.55 -21.99 -32.25
CA ASP A 348 -28.00 -20.66 -32.66
C ASP A 348 -29.24 -20.15 -31.89
N GLN A 349 -30.13 -21.06 -31.44
CA GLN A 349 -31.32 -20.65 -30.69
C GLN A 349 -30.97 -20.35 -29.24
N VAL A 350 -30.08 -21.17 -28.65
CA VAL A 350 -29.56 -20.94 -27.31
C VAL A 350 -28.77 -19.63 -27.30
N PHE A 351 -27.93 -19.40 -28.30
CA PHE A 351 -27.16 -18.18 -28.43
C PHE A 351 -28.05 -16.92 -28.53
N LYS A 352 -29.13 -16.95 -29.29
CA LYS A 352 -30.09 -15.83 -29.35
C LYS A 352 -30.73 -15.53 -27.99
N ARG A 353 -31.04 -16.58 -27.21
CA ARG A 353 -31.57 -16.42 -25.84
C ARG A 353 -30.52 -15.81 -24.91
N TRP A 354 -29.33 -16.35 -24.95
CA TRP A 354 -28.18 -15.84 -24.16
C TRP A 354 -27.94 -14.35 -24.46
N LEU A 355 -27.89 -13.94 -25.73
CA LEU A 355 -27.76 -12.53 -26.11
C LEU A 355 -28.86 -11.65 -25.51
N LYS A 356 -30.09 -12.15 -25.47
CA LYS A 356 -31.20 -11.40 -24.85
C LYS A 356 -31.06 -11.28 -23.34
N GLU A 357 -30.55 -12.32 -22.69
CA GLU A 357 -30.25 -12.30 -21.25
C GLU A 357 -29.10 -11.33 -20.93
N GLN A 358 -28.03 -11.33 -21.74
CA GLN A 358 -26.95 -10.36 -21.60
C GLN A 358 -27.44 -8.92 -21.79
N GLN A 359 -28.27 -8.66 -22.80
CA GLN A 359 -28.85 -7.34 -23.00
C GLN A 359 -29.65 -6.88 -21.78
N LYS A 360 -30.47 -7.74 -21.23
CA LYS A 360 -31.25 -7.41 -20.04
C LYS A 360 -30.36 -7.10 -18.85
N ALA A 361 -29.31 -7.87 -18.66
CA ALA A 361 -28.33 -7.63 -17.59
C ALA A 361 -27.60 -6.27 -17.76
N MET A 362 -27.25 -5.91 -19.00
CA MET A 362 -26.62 -4.62 -19.29
C MET A 362 -27.59 -3.44 -19.09
N ASP A 363 -28.87 -3.61 -19.46
CA ASP A 363 -29.89 -2.57 -19.29
C ASP A 363 -30.29 -2.37 -17.80
N GLU A 364 -30.12 -3.40 -16.95
CA GLU A 364 -30.40 -3.36 -15.50
C GLU A 364 -29.22 -2.80 -14.65
N LEU A 365 -28.02 -2.76 -15.23
CA LEU A 365 -26.84 -2.17 -14.58
C LEU A 365 -26.74 -0.69 -15.02
N ASP A 366 -26.99 0.24 -14.11
CA ASP A 366 -26.71 1.66 -14.34
C ASP A 366 -25.21 1.84 -14.63
N LEU A 367 -24.88 2.65 -15.64
CA LEU A 367 -23.51 2.91 -16.09
C LEU A 367 -22.47 3.22 -14.98
N PRO A 368 -22.79 3.89 -13.86
CA PRO A 368 -21.85 4.09 -12.75
C PRO A 368 -21.46 2.79 -12.03
N ASP A 369 -22.37 1.82 -11.92
CA ASP A 369 -22.11 0.53 -11.23
C ASP A 369 -21.18 -0.40 -12.04
N LEU A 370 -21.08 -0.21 -13.34
CA LEU A 370 -20.23 -1.03 -14.23
C LEU A 370 -18.74 -0.73 -14.08
N LEU A 371 -18.38 0.53 -13.81
CA LEU A 371 -16.98 0.95 -13.59
C LEU A 371 -16.50 0.65 -12.15
N ASP A 372 -17.43 0.67 -11.18
CA ASP A 372 -17.10 0.48 -9.76
C ASP A 372 -17.06 -1.01 -9.34
N LEU A 373 -17.72 -1.91 -10.11
CA LEU A 373 -17.82 -3.33 -9.79
C LEU A 373 -16.71 -4.19 -10.36
N GLY A 374 -15.79 -3.65 -11.17
CA GLY A 374 -14.76 -4.48 -11.85
C GLY A 374 -15.39 -5.65 -12.63
N ILE A 375 -16.58 -5.44 -13.23
CA ILE A 375 -17.42 -6.51 -13.81
C ILE A 375 -16.69 -7.22 -14.97
N PHE A 376 -15.68 -6.57 -15.52
CA PHE A 376 -14.85 -7.18 -16.56
C PHE A 376 -13.68 -8.01 -16.02
N ASP A 377 -13.38 -7.93 -14.72
CA ASP A 377 -12.46 -8.83 -14.03
C ASP A 377 -13.16 -10.05 -13.37
N GLY A 378 -14.47 -10.07 -13.32
CA GLY A 378 -15.26 -11.14 -12.72
C GLY A 378 -16.57 -11.45 -13.49
N PRO A 379 -17.12 -12.66 -13.30
CA PRO A 379 -18.31 -13.08 -14.00
C PRO A 379 -19.53 -12.24 -13.59
N VAL A 380 -20.32 -11.85 -14.55
CA VAL A 380 -21.67 -11.29 -14.34
C VAL A 380 -22.52 -12.37 -13.66
N SER A 381 -22.45 -12.46 -12.34
CA SER A 381 -23.35 -13.33 -11.58
C SER A 381 -24.64 -12.58 -11.34
N GLY A 382 -25.67 -12.95 -12.10
CA GLY A 382 -27.04 -12.53 -11.82
C GLY A 382 -27.39 -12.79 -10.37
N ARG A 383 -27.66 -11.74 -9.60
CA ARG A 383 -28.31 -11.87 -8.30
C ARG A 383 -29.70 -12.47 -8.50
N ARG A 384 -29.96 -13.59 -7.84
CA ARG A 384 -31.26 -13.98 -7.32
C ARG A 384 -31.29 -13.74 -5.81
#